data_034864732edb055c172e0fbc3e24042d
#
_entry.id   034864732edb055c172e0fbc3e24042d
#
_cell.length_a   1.000
_cell.length_b   1.000
_cell.length_c   1.000
_cell.angle_alpha   90.00
_cell.angle_beta   90.00
_cell.angle_gamma   90.00
#
_symmetry.space_group_name_H-M   'P 1'
#
loop_
_entity.id
_entity.type
_entity.pdbx_description
1 polymer ?
#
loop_
_entity_poly.entity_id
_entity_poly.type
_entity_poly.pdbx_seq_one_letter_code
_entity_poly.pdbx_strand_id
1 'polypeptide(L)'
;MARVVRFLVVPLMFAVVLVTIVRAAGDTALSKAVKAGDLATVKKLITSRADVNVVSGDGSSPLLWAVHNFDLDMVKALLAAGAKVDVANNYGVTPLLDASRAGDPVLMELLLKAGADPKRTHPEGETPLMAASRSGSLPAVRLLLSRGVDVNATDAFQQQTALMWASAEGHVDVVDALLKAGADPNRKARVTSLTQRKNADHPTGGFTALMWAARNGHEETVRRLVQGGADITLKNGDGASATMTAIYNDRFDLAATLVELGSDVNDGSLYTAVEMRDSTTDQFAFDGSRLRPDNPNKLTALDLIGLLLDRGADPHKPFVGQFHSTSMPNSDRFDNSPFFRSAVSSDVEALKVFIAHKVDLDKLPIIVPPAEKEKEDDQPEDAPAGRGRGNPNAGRTAAMVTMTGGRAPQMTGGPGYLRSGDAPYREKGSRKPAEAFAVLLKAGANPNAKAPDGSTLLHQAAQAANLDMIRALADAHVKFDEPNKDGLTALDVAEGKQPAGAAAAGRGARGGRGAPPAGGGARGRGGRGGGTTPQDVAKLLRELMGLPPAPPAPATPEAPAEAAPAGDQQ
;
A
#
# COMPACT_ATOMS: atom_id res chain seq x y z
N MET A 1 21.60 -25.93 -68.92
CA MET A 1 21.74 -26.53 -67.60
C MET A 1 20.91 -25.84 -66.48
N ALA A 2 20.11 -24.81 -66.71
CA ALA A 2 19.37 -24.08 -65.68
C ALA A 2 17.89 -24.47 -65.48
N ARG A 3 17.37 -25.47 -66.24
CA ARG A 3 15.96 -25.87 -66.17
C ARG A 3 15.71 -27.20 -65.46
N VAL A 4 16.73 -27.99 -65.17
CA VAL A 4 16.62 -29.30 -64.53
C VAL A 4 16.73 -29.22 -63.00
N VAL A 5 17.36 -28.16 -62.46
CA VAL A 5 17.54 -27.95 -61.03
C VAL A 5 16.24 -27.47 -60.32
N ARG A 6 15.29 -26.91 -61.06
CA ARG A 6 14.03 -26.40 -60.47
C ARG A 6 12.95 -27.46 -60.14
N PHE A 7 13.08 -28.64 -60.69
CA PHE A 7 12.08 -29.70 -60.43
C PHE A 7 12.45 -30.70 -59.31
N LEU A 8 13.67 -30.67 -58.82
CA LEU A 8 14.12 -31.58 -57.73
C LEU A 8 14.15 -30.92 -56.33
N VAL A 9 14.15 -29.58 -56.23
CA VAL A 9 14.19 -28.87 -54.94
C VAL A 9 12.78 -28.70 -54.31
N VAL A 10 11.75 -28.60 -55.18
CA VAL A 10 10.35 -28.40 -54.68
C VAL A 10 9.75 -29.64 -54.00
N PRO A 11 9.91 -30.87 -54.51
CA PRO A 11 9.46 -32.05 -53.80
C PRO A 11 10.22 -32.40 -52.54
N LEU A 12 11.54 -32.01 -52.44
CA LEU A 12 12.32 -32.26 -51.25
C LEU A 12 11.94 -31.28 -50.12
N MET A 13 11.61 -30.02 -50.41
CA MET A 13 11.07 -29.06 -49.41
C MET A 13 9.65 -29.45 -48.96
N PHE A 14 8.82 -29.98 -49.83
CA PHE A 14 7.49 -30.47 -49.44
C PHE A 14 7.56 -31.75 -48.60
N ALA A 15 8.54 -32.64 -48.83
CA ALA A 15 8.77 -33.81 -47.98
C ALA A 15 9.32 -33.46 -46.62
N VAL A 16 10.20 -32.43 -46.52
CA VAL A 16 10.72 -31.95 -45.24
C VAL A 16 9.67 -31.16 -44.45
N VAL A 17 8.81 -30.38 -45.14
CA VAL A 17 7.68 -29.67 -44.50
C VAL A 17 6.56 -30.63 -44.09
N LEU A 18 6.32 -31.72 -44.85
CA LEU A 18 5.34 -32.71 -44.45
C LEU A 18 5.77 -33.56 -43.25
N VAL A 19 7.08 -33.78 -43.05
CA VAL A 19 7.62 -34.50 -41.89
C VAL A 19 7.60 -33.64 -40.61
N THR A 20 7.57 -32.31 -40.75
CA THR A 20 7.43 -31.39 -39.61
C THR A 20 5.98 -31.09 -39.21
N ILE A 21 4.99 -31.34 -40.09
CA ILE A 21 3.56 -31.09 -39.80
C ILE A 21 2.87 -32.31 -39.13
N VAL A 22 3.49 -33.48 -39.11
CA VAL A 22 2.90 -34.70 -38.50
C VAL A 22 3.25 -34.87 -37.03
N ARG A 23 3.65 -33.81 -36.30
CA ARG A 23 3.90 -33.89 -34.86
C ARG A 23 2.92 -33.07 -34.01
N ALA A 24 1.69 -32.92 -34.45
CA ALA A 24 0.58 -32.71 -33.51
C ALA A 24 0.12 -34.10 -33.05
N ALA A 25 1.00 -34.79 -32.31
CA ALA A 25 0.68 -36.07 -31.75
C ALA A 25 -0.37 -35.87 -30.66
N GLY A 26 -1.60 -36.27 -30.97
CA GLY A 26 -2.60 -36.54 -29.95
C GLY A 26 -2.02 -37.53 -28.91
N ASP A 27 -2.59 -37.56 -27.71
CA ASP A 27 -2.17 -38.51 -26.68
C ASP A 27 -2.01 -39.93 -27.21
N THR A 28 -0.83 -40.49 -27.05
CA THR A 28 -0.55 -41.90 -27.43
C THR A 28 -1.31 -42.87 -26.52
N ALA A 29 -1.44 -44.10 -26.89
CA ALA A 29 -2.05 -45.13 -26.04
C ALA A 29 -1.32 -45.21 -24.69
N LEU A 30 0.02 -45.03 -24.69
CA LEU A 30 0.83 -44.99 -23.46
C LEU A 30 0.51 -43.76 -22.60
N SER A 31 0.49 -42.56 -23.20
CA SER A 31 0.14 -41.33 -22.46
C SER A 31 -1.26 -41.39 -21.87
N LYS A 32 -2.22 -41.93 -22.61
CA LYS A 32 -3.61 -42.14 -22.12
C LYS A 32 -3.65 -43.09 -20.93
N ALA A 33 -2.96 -44.21 -21.02
CA ALA A 33 -2.91 -45.20 -19.94
C ALA A 33 -2.22 -44.63 -18.68
N VAL A 34 -1.13 -43.85 -18.84
CA VAL A 34 -0.44 -43.19 -17.71
C VAL A 34 -1.35 -42.14 -17.07
N LYS A 35 -2.00 -41.28 -17.85
CA LYS A 35 -2.97 -40.28 -17.33
C LYS A 35 -4.14 -40.95 -16.59
N ALA A 36 -4.55 -42.13 -17.02
CA ALA A 36 -5.62 -42.90 -16.38
C ALA A 36 -5.15 -43.70 -15.15
N GLY A 37 -3.84 -43.73 -14.84
CA GLY A 37 -3.30 -44.55 -13.75
C GLY A 37 -3.32 -46.07 -14.05
N ASP A 38 -3.51 -46.48 -15.31
CA ASP A 38 -3.58 -47.90 -15.68
C ASP A 38 -2.19 -48.52 -15.84
N LEU A 39 -1.59 -48.89 -14.70
CA LEU A 39 -0.27 -49.49 -14.64
C LEU A 39 -0.21 -50.83 -15.42
N ALA A 40 -1.30 -51.61 -15.45
CA ALA A 40 -1.33 -52.89 -16.13
C ALA A 40 -1.18 -52.69 -17.65
N THR A 41 -1.95 -51.76 -18.21
CA THR A 41 -1.86 -51.40 -19.65
C THR A 41 -0.52 -50.77 -19.96
N VAL A 42 0.06 -49.91 -19.08
CA VAL A 42 1.40 -49.34 -19.29
C VAL A 42 2.46 -50.44 -19.35
N LYS A 43 2.49 -51.38 -18.40
CA LYS A 43 3.44 -52.52 -18.43
C LYS A 43 3.31 -53.34 -19.70
N LYS A 44 2.08 -53.60 -20.18
CA LYS A 44 1.83 -54.31 -21.45
C LYS A 44 2.39 -53.54 -22.65
N LEU A 45 2.16 -52.22 -22.69
CA LEU A 45 2.66 -51.38 -23.78
C LEU A 45 4.20 -51.29 -23.76
N ILE A 46 4.82 -51.18 -22.59
CA ILE A 46 6.28 -51.24 -22.43
C ILE A 46 6.85 -52.57 -22.95
N THR A 47 6.23 -53.69 -22.59
CA THR A 47 6.62 -55.00 -23.09
C THR A 47 6.51 -55.11 -24.63
N SER A 48 5.52 -54.42 -25.21
CA SER A 48 5.34 -54.28 -26.64
C SER A 48 6.25 -53.25 -27.30
N ARG A 49 7.28 -52.74 -26.58
CA ARG A 49 8.26 -51.74 -27.03
C ARG A 49 7.65 -50.40 -27.44
N ALA A 50 6.57 -49.99 -26.80
CA ALA A 50 6.08 -48.62 -26.96
C ALA A 50 7.16 -47.60 -26.54
N ASP A 51 7.30 -46.53 -27.31
CA ASP A 51 8.26 -45.48 -26.96
C ASP A 51 7.75 -44.71 -25.71
N VAL A 52 8.48 -44.86 -24.60
CA VAL A 52 8.19 -44.27 -23.30
C VAL A 52 8.52 -42.77 -23.25
N ASN A 53 9.14 -42.23 -24.30
CA ASN A 53 9.55 -40.83 -24.39
C ASN A 53 8.68 -39.99 -25.33
N VAL A 54 7.61 -40.53 -25.87
CA VAL A 54 6.68 -39.77 -26.73
C VAL A 54 5.92 -38.78 -25.87
N VAL A 55 6.05 -37.48 -26.19
CA VAL A 55 5.39 -36.40 -25.47
C VAL A 55 3.96 -36.18 -25.99
N SER A 56 3.07 -35.72 -25.10
CA SER A 56 1.72 -35.25 -25.45
C SER A 56 1.75 -33.87 -26.12
N GLY A 57 0.60 -33.37 -26.56
CA GLY A 57 0.49 -32.09 -27.28
C GLY A 57 1.03 -30.88 -26.51
N ASP A 58 0.99 -30.92 -25.19
CA ASP A 58 1.57 -29.93 -24.26
C ASP A 58 3.07 -30.14 -23.97
N GLY A 59 3.70 -31.12 -24.64
CA GLY A 59 5.10 -31.48 -24.43
C GLY A 59 5.35 -32.37 -23.21
N SER A 60 4.33 -32.73 -22.44
CA SER A 60 4.51 -33.55 -21.23
C SER A 60 4.84 -35.00 -21.60
N SER A 61 5.90 -35.53 -20.98
CA SER A 61 6.30 -36.93 -21.11
C SER A 61 5.39 -37.84 -20.26
N PRO A 62 5.31 -39.16 -20.60
CA PRO A 62 4.64 -40.13 -19.72
C PRO A 62 5.18 -40.09 -18.28
N LEU A 63 6.50 -39.93 -18.12
CA LEU A 63 7.13 -39.82 -16.81
C LEU A 63 6.64 -38.58 -16.04
N LEU A 64 6.51 -37.40 -16.69
CA LEU A 64 5.99 -36.21 -16.05
C LEU A 64 4.55 -36.40 -15.57
N TRP A 65 3.70 -37.04 -16.38
CA TRP A 65 2.33 -37.37 -15.98
C TRP A 65 2.27 -38.36 -14.82
N ALA A 66 3.15 -39.38 -14.78
CA ALA A 66 3.21 -40.31 -13.66
C ALA A 66 3.64 -39.64 -12.36
N VAL A 67 4.59 -38.68 -12.43
CA VAL A 67 5.00 -37.87 -11.29
C VAL A 67 3.86 -36.97 -10.83
N HIS A 68 3.20 -36.28 -11.76
CA HIS A 68 2.06 -35.41 -11.47
C HIS A 68 0.90 -36.14 -10.79
N ASN A 69 0.68 -37.42 -11.14
CA ASN A 69 -0.33 -38.28 -10.52
C ASN A 69 0.14 -38.94 -9.22
N PHE A 70 1.37 -38.67 -8.76
CA PHE A 70 1.97 -39.30 -7.57
C PHE A 70 2.01 -40.84 -7.65
N ASP A 71 2.04 -41.42 -8.85
CA ASP A 71 2.04 -42.86 -9.05
C ASP A 71 3.49 -43.41 -9.04
N LEU A 72 3.95 -43.77 -7.85
CA LEU A 72 5.30 -44.23 -7.62
C LEU A 72 5.64 -45.49 -8.43
N ASP A 73 4.70 -46.41 -8.58
CA ASP A 73 4.95 -47.67 -9.32
C ASP A 73 4.95 -47.43 -10.82
N MET A 74 4.15 -46.49 -11.31
CA MET A 74 4.21 -46.05 -12.69
C MET A 74 5.55 -45.35 -13.00
N VAL A 75 6.02 -44.46 -12.10
CA VAL A 75 7.32 -43.79 -12.24
C VAL A 75 8.44 -44.81 -12.29
N LYS A 76 8.46 -45.83 -11.39
CA LYS A 76 9.45 -46.90 -11.41
C LYS A 76 9.41 -47.69 -12.72
N ALA A 77 8.23 -48.05 -13.20
CA ALA A 77 8.08 -48.82 -14.43
C ALA A 77 8.57 -48.03 -15.66
N LEU A 78 8.27 -46.75 -15.75
CA LEU A 78 8.71 -45.88 -16.84
C LEU A 78 10.24 -45.65 -16.80
N LEU A 79 10.81 -45.38 -15.63
CA LEU A 79 12.26 -45.21 -15.47
C LEU A 79 13.03 -46.51 -15.82
N ALA A 80 12.54 -47.68 -15.38
CA ALA A 80 13.10 -48.95 -15.72
C ALA A 80 13.04 -49.27 -17.25
N ALA A 81 12.06 -48.69 -17.93
CA ALA A 81 11.91 -48.78 -19.38
C ALA A 81 12.72 -47.72 -20.17
N GLY A 82 13.55 -46.92 -19.50
CA GLY A 82 14.39 -45.90 -20.14
C GLY A 82 13.71 -44.56 -20.42
N ALA A 83 12.73 -44.19 -19.61
CA ALA A 83 12.16 -42.84 -19.67
C ALA A 83 13.22 -41.78 -19.37
N LYS A 84 13.31 -40.77 -20.22
CA LYS A 84 14.23 -39.63 -20.04
C LYS A 84 13.74 -38.77 -18.87
N VAL A 85 14.60 -38.64 -17.84
CA VAL A 85 14.21 -38.07 -16.54
C VAL A 85 14.05 -36.55 -16.57
N ASP A 86 14.73 -35.84 -17.49
CA ASP A 86 14.78 -34.36 -17.52
C ASP A 86 14.00 -33.74 -18.68
N VAL A 87 13.03 -34.44 -19.29
CA VAL A 87 12.21 -33.90 -20.37
C VAL A 87 11.23 -32.87 -19.76
N ALA A 88 11.43 -31.60 -20.10
CA ALA A 88 10.49 -30.54 -19.73
C ALA A 88 9.32 -30.48 -20.74
N ASN A 89 8.14 -30.12 -20.25
CA ASN A 89 7.00 -29.83 -21.11
C ASN A 89 7.12 -28.41 -21.76
N ASN A 90 6.13 -28.02 -22.54
CA ASN A 90 6.11 -26.70 -23.22
C ASN A 90 6.09 -25.51 -22.25
N TYR A 91 5.76 -25.75 -20.99
CA TYR A 91 5.78 -24.76 -19.91
C TYR A 91 7.09 -24.77 -19.14
N GLY A 92 8.06 -25.60 -19.51
CA GLY A 92 9.36 -25.70 -18.84
C GLY A 92 9.38 -26.56 -17.58
N VAL A 93 8.30 -27.24 -17.26
CA VAL A 93 8.19 -28.09 -16.06
C VAL A 93 8.85 -29.44 -16.31
N THR A 94 9.86 -29.80 -15.49
CA THR A 94 10.48 -31.12 -15.47
C THR A 94 9.84 -32.02 -14.42
N PRO A 95 9.98 -33.36 -14.50
CA PRO A 95 9.49 -34.25 -13.46
C PRO A 95 10.02 -33.91 -12.05
N LEU A 96 11.31 -33.54 -11.93
CA LEU A 96 11.89 -33.18 -10.64
C LEU A 96 11.29 -31.87 -10.09
N LEU A 97 11.06 -30.87 -10.94
CA LEU A 97 10.44 -29.62 -10.52
C LEU A 97 8.98 -29.85 -10.06
N ASP A 98 8.22 -30.69 -10.77
CA ASP A 98 6.84 -31.02 -10.39
C ASP A 98 6.78 -31.76 -9.05
N ALA A 99 7.64 -32.76 -8.85
CA ALA A 99 7.79 -33.46 -7.57
C ALA A 99 8.23 -32.50 -6.43
N SER A 100 9.08 -31.50 -6.75
CA SER A 100 9.53 -30.50 -5.77
C SER A 100 8.40 -29.54 -5.37
N ARG A 101 7.57 -29.10 -6.32
CA ARG A 101 6.36 -28.31 -6.05
C ARG A 101 5.37 -29.06 -5.17
N ALA A 102 5.24 -30.36 -5.39
CA ALA A 102 4.44 -31.24 -4.55
C ALA A 102 5.07 -31.52 -3.18
N GLY A 103 6.38 -31.29 -3.05
CA GLY A 103 7.12 -31.57 -1.82
C GLY A 103 7.27 -33.06 -1.52
N ASP A 104 7.23 -33.94 -2.53
CA ASP A 104 7.33 -35.38 -2.36
C ASP A 104 8.79 -35.87 -2.41
N PRO A 105 9.44 -36.14 -1.25
CA PRO A 105 10.83 -36.51 -1.20
C PRO A 105 11.08 -37.91 -1.78
N VAL A 106 10.09 -38.81 -1.81
CA VAL A 106 10.23 -40.17 -2.33
C VAL A 106 10.30 -40.15 -3.85
N LEU A 107 9.40 -39.41 -4.52
CA LEU A 107 9.47 -39.22 -5.97
C LEU A 107 10.74 -38.47 -6.37
N MET A 108 11.10 -37.40 -5.62
CA MET A 108 12.32 -36.64 -5.88
C MET A 108 13.58 -37.54 -5.76
N GLU A 109 13.66 -38.35 -4.71
CA GLU A 109 14.80 -39.26 -4.54
C GLU A 109 14.92 -40.27 -5.70
N LEU A 110 13.78 -40.79 -6.17
CA LEU A 110 13.72 -41.70 -7.29
C LEU A 110 14.22 -41.06 -8.59
N LEU A 111 13.76 -39.83 -8.87
CA LEU A 111 14.18 -39.07 -10.05
C LEU A 111 15.67 -38.70 -9.99
N LEU A 112 16.16 -38.27 -8.82
CA LEU A 112 17.56 -37.92 -8.61
C LEU A 112 18.49 -39.17 -8.75
N LYS A 113 18.04 -40.34 -8.29
CA LYS A 113 18.76 -41.61 -8.52
C LYS A 113 18.76 -42.00 -9.99
N ALA A 114 17.73 -41.65 -10.76
CA ALA A 114 17.66 -41.86 -12.19
C ALA A 114 18.45 -40.81 -13.01
N GLY A 115 19.11 -39.86 -12.35
CA GLY A 115 19.99 -38.86 -12.97
C GLY A 115 19.33 -37.55 -13.28
N ALA A 116 18.19 -37.22 -12.65
CA ALA A 116 17.61 -35.87 -12.77
C ALA A 116 18.58 -34.79 -12.28
N ASP A 117 18.71 -33.69 -13.01
CA ASP A 117 19.58 -32.58 -12.64
C ASP A 117 18.90 -31.69 -11.56
N PRO A 118 19.39 -31.68 -10.30
CA PRO A 118 18.83 -30.90 -9.23
C PRO A 118 19.01 -29.39 -9.40
N LYS A 119 19.84 -28.96 -10.35
CA LYS A 119 20.12 -27.54 -10.66
C LYS A 119 19.34 -27.02 -11.85
N ARG A 120 18.58 -27.88 -12.54
CA ARG A 120 17.81 -27.48 -13.70
C ARG A 120 16.68 -26.56 -13.31
N THR A 121 16.69 -25.36 -13.87
CA THR A 121 15.69 -24.30 -13.58
C THR A 121 14.55 -24.31 -14.59
N HIS A 122 13.39 -23.87 -14.15
CA HIS A 122 12.31 -23.40 -15.02
C HIS A 122 12.78 -22.20 -15.87
N PRO A 123 12.21 -21.93 -17.06
CA PRO A 123 12.56 -20.73 -17.84
C PRO A 123 12.44 -19.40 -17.06
N GLU A 124 11.56 -19.32 -16.08
CA GLU A 124 11.41 -18.17 -15.19
C GLU A 124 12.42 -18.17 -14.02
N GLY A 125 13.35 -19.13 -14.00
CA GLY A 125 14.41 -19.21 -12.99
C GLY A 125 14.02 -19.96 -11.72
N GLU A 126 12.77 -20.44 -11.56
CA GLU A 126 12.39 -21.26 -10.40
C GLU A 126 13.25 -22.53 -10.35
N THR A 127 13.89 -22.76 -9.20
CA THR A 127 14.69 -23.96 -8.94
C THR A 127 13.89 -25.03 -8.20
N PRO A 128 14.28 -26.31 -8.27
CA PRO A 128 13.68 -27.34 -7.42
C PRO A 128 13.75 -27.00 -5.93
N LEU A 129 14.83 -26.34 -5.46
CA LEU A 129 14.96 -25.91 -4.07
C LEU A 129 13.92 -24.85 -3.68
N MET A 130 13.66 -23.87 -4.56
CA MET A 130 12.61 -22.86 -4.34
C MET A 130 11.23 -23.52 -4.24
N ALA A 131 10.92 -24.43 -5.17
CA ALA A 131 9.68 -25.17 -5.20
C ALA A 131 9.47 -26.01 -3.93
N ALA A 132 10.47 -26.77 -3.51
CA ALA A 132 10.44 -27.56 -2.29
C ALA A 132 10.36 -26.68 -1.01
N SER A 133 10.99 -25.51 -1.05
CA SER A 133 10.93 -24.56 0.08
C SER A 133 9.54 -23.93 0.23
N ARG A 134 8.88 -23.64 -0.88
CA ARG A 134 7.51 -23.16 -0.89
C ARG A 134 6.52 -24.22 -0.41
N SER A 135 6.72 -25.49 -0.77
CA SER A 135 5.86 -26.58 -0.31
C SER A 135 5.99 -26.90 1.20
N GLY A 136 7.04 -26.41 1.85
CA GLY A 136 7.32 -26.66 3.26
C GLY A 136 7.91 -28.06 3.56
N SER A 137 8.25 -28.83 2.53
CA SER A 137 8.77 -30.17 2.72
C SER A 137 10.24 -30.15 3.14
N LEU A 138 10.49 -30.15 4.45
CA LEU A 138 11.85 -30.22 5.00
C LEU A 138 12.67 -31.42 4.46
N PRO A 139 12.10 -32.65 4.32
CA PRO A 139 12.84 -33.76 3.72
C PRO A 139 13.26 -33.49 2.27
N ALA A 140 12.38 -32.89 1.45
CA ALA A 140 12.68 -32.53 0.06
C ALA A 140 13.79 -31.47 -0.02
N VAL A 141 13.72 -30.43 0.84
CA VAL A 141 14.74 -29.38 0.94
C VAL A 141 16.09 -29.99 1.34
N ARG A 142 16.15 -30.83 2.38
CA ARG A 142 17.39 -31.49 2.80
C ARG A 142 17.97 -32.39 1.71
N LEU A 143 17.11 -33.08 0.98
CA LEU A 143 17.53 -33.92 -0.15
C LEU A 143 18.25 -33.09 -1.22
N LEU A 144 17.69 -31.95 -1.62
CA LEU A 144 18.29 -31.05 -2.62
C LEU A 144 19.60 -30.43 -2.10
N LEU A 145 19.59 -29.92 -0.86
CA LEU A 145 20.80 -29.35 -0.24
C LEU A 145 21.96 -30.39 -0.20
N SER A 146 21.66 -31.64 0.06
CA SER A 146 22.69 -32.73 0.02
C SER A 146 23.28 -32.97 -1.37
N ARG A 147 22.63 -32.49 -2.44
CA ARG A 147 23.10 -32.56 -3.84
C ARG A 147 23.92 -31.33 -4.26
N GLY A 148 24.23 -30.44 -3.34
CA GLY A 148 25.09 -29.27 -3.61
C GLY A 148 24.45 -28.26 -4.57
N VAL A 149 23.14 -28.05 -4.46
CA VAL A 149 22.45 -26.97 -5.16
C VAL A 149 22.82 -25.61 -4.55
N ASP A 150 22.75 -24.55 -5.34
CA ASP A 150 22.98 -23.18 -4.84
C ASP A 150 21.80 -22.74 -3.98
N VAL A 151 22.02 -22.58 -2.67
CA VAL A 151 21.03 -22.16 -1.69
C VAL A 151 20.60 -20.71 -1.91
N ASN A 152 21.45 -19.90 -2.56
CA ASN A 152 21.23 -18.48 -2.83
C ASN A 152 20.81 -18.20 -4.29
N ALA A 153 20.50 -19.23 -5.08
CA ALA A 153 19.94 -19.05 -6.41
C ALA A 153 18.68 -18.18 -6.37
N THR A 154 18.49 -17.40 -7.43
CA THR A 154 17.32 -16.49 -7.55
C THR A 154 16.50 -16.80 -8.79
N ASP A 155 15.18 -16.64 -8.71
CA ASP A 155 14.35 -16.64 -9.90
C ASP A 155 14.69 -15.45 -10.83
N ALA A 156 14.34 -15.58 -12.11
CA ALA A 156 14.68 -14.58 -13.12
C ALA A 156 13.76 -13.35 -13.06
N PHE A 157 12.57 -13.48 -12.48
CA PHE A 157 11.54 -12.45 -12.52
C PHE A 157 11.67 -11.48 -11.35
N GLN A 158 11.57 -11.96 -10.12
CA GLN A 158 11.60 -11.15 -8.90
C GLN A 158 12.94 -11.22 -8.16
N GLN A 159 13.89 -12.07 -8.60
CA GLN A 159 15.13 -12.34 -7.89
C GLN A 159 14.90 -12.86 -6.45
N GLN A 160 13.83 -13.63 -6.27
CA GLN A 160 13.52 -14.26 -5.00
C GLN A 160 14.36 -15.51 -4.79
N THR A 161 14.68 -15.82 -3.52
CA THR A 161 15.43 -17.00 -3.11
C THR A 161 14.51 -18.04 -2.48
N ALA A 162 15.02 -19.27 -2.32
CA ALA A 162 14.33 -20.33 -1.57
C ALA A 162 13.98 -19.90 -0.13
N LEU A 163 14.86 -19.12 0.53
CA LEU A 163 14.62 -18.58 1.87
C LEU A 163 13.43 -17.60 1.88
N MET A 164 13.30 -16.74 0.87
CA MET A 164 12.15 -15.82 0.76
C MET A 164 10.83 -16.58 0.58
N TRP A 165 10.83 -17.65 -0.24
CA TRP A 165 9.65 -18.47 -0.46
C TRP A 165 9.22 -19.21 0.80
N ALA A 166 10.17 -19.86 1.51
CA ALA A 166 9.88 -20.52 2.79
C ALA A 166 9.38 -19.54 3.85
N SER A 167 9.96 -18.31 3.87
CA SER A 167 9.59 -17.27 4.82
C SER A 167 8.20 -16.69 4.55
N ALA A 168 7.84 -16.55 3.27
CA ALA A 168 6.51 -16.09 2.87
C ALA A 168 5.39 -17.06 3.27
N GLU A 169 5.68 -18.37 3.27
CA GLU A 169 4.72 -19.41 3.65
C GLU A 169 4.80 -19.80 5.14
N GLY A 170 5.78 -19.26 5.88
CA GLY A 170 5.93 -19.52 7.32
C GLY A 170 6.53 -20.87 7.69
N HIS A 171 7.29 -21.50 6.79
CA HIS A 171 7.88 -22.81 7.01
C HIS A 171 9.16 -22.74 7.86
N VAL A 172 9.02 -22.63 9.17
CA VAL A 172 10.11 -22.39 10.14
C VAL A 172 11.24 -23.42 10.01
N ASP A 173 10.90 -24.69 9.93
CA ASP A 173 11.90 -25.77 9.84
C ASP A 173 12.71 -25.71 8.53
N VAL A 174 12.07 -25.32 7.43
CA VAL A 174 12.71 -25.10 6.15
C VAL A 174 13.62 -23.88 6.19
N VAL A 175 13.13 -22.77 6.79
CA VAL A 175 13.93 -21.56 7.01
C VAL A 175 15.20 -21.89 7.81
N ASP A 176 15.08 -22.65 8.90
CA ASP A 176 16.21 -23.08 9.72
C ASP A 176 17.21 -23.95 8.91
N ALA A 177 16.72 -24.87 8.10
CA ALA A 177 17.56 -25.69 7.25
C ALA A 177 18.32 -24.90 6.18
N LEU A 178 17.65 -23.91 5.56
CA LEU A 178 18.25 -23.04 4.55
C LEU A 178 19.32 -22.12 5.17
N LEU A 179 19.04 -21.51 6.33
CA LEU A 179 20.01 -20.68 7.05
C LEU A 179 21.25 -21.49 7.44
N LYS A 180 21.09 -22.71 7.97
CA LYS A 180 22.19 -23.62 8.27
C LYS A 180 23.00 -24.03 7.03
N ALA A 181 22.38 -24.04 5.87
CA ALA A 181 23.04 -24.32 4.59
C ALA A 181 23.72 -23.07 3.98
N GLY A 182 23.68 -21.91 4.65
CA GLY A 182 24.32 -20.67 4.19
C GLY A 182 23.45 -19.78 3.31
N ALA A 183 22.12 -19.89 3.44
CA ALA A 183 21.22 -18.92 2.81
C ALA A 183 21.47 -17.52 3.40
N ASP A 184 21.60 -16.53 2.52
CA ASP A 184 21.76 -15.13 2.91
C ASP A 184 20.39 -14.52 3.32
N PRO A 185 20.17 -14.24 4.62
CA PRO A 185 18.92 -13.69 5.10
C PRO A 185 18.70 -12.23 4.68
N ASN A 186 19.75 -11.54 4.23
CA ASN A 186 19.75 -10.12 3.92
C ASN A 186 19.63 -9.82 2.42
N ARG A 187 19.59 -10.87 1.60
CA ARG A 187 19.38 -10.69 0.18
C ARG A 187 18.05 -10.02 -0.10
N LYS A 188 18.08 -9.02 -0.97
CA LYS A 188 16.87 -8.31 -1.41
C LYS A 188 16.38 -8.89 -2.75
N ALA A 189 15.08 -9.04 -2.87
CA ALA A 189 14.42 -9.26 -4.14
C ALA A 189 14.64 -8.07 -5.09
N ARG A 190 14.23 -8.21 -6.35
CA ARG A 190 14.37 -7.14 -7.34
C ARG A 190 13.62 -5.88 -6.90
N VAL A 191 14.30 -4.74 -7.01
CA VAL A 191 13.65 -3.42 -6.95
C VAL A 191 13.28 -3.02 -8.37
N THR A 192 12.01 -2.68 -8.59
CA THR A 192 11.51 -2.24 -9.88
C THR A 192 11.17 -0.76 -9.80
N SER A 193 11.77 0.05 -10.67
CA SER A 193 11.37 1.45 -10.84
C SER A 193 10.10 1.49 -11.71
N LEU A 194 9.05 2.13 -11.21
CA LEU A 194 7.76 2.25 -11.91
C LEU A 194 7.61 3.62 -12.60
N THR A 195 8.71 4.20 -13.07
CA THR A 195 8.78 5.55 -13.69
C THR A 195 7.79 5.78 -14.82
N GLN A 196 7.14 4.75 -15.34
CA GLN A 196 6.18 4.86 -16.44
C GLN A 196 4.69 4.78 -16.01
N ARG A 197 4.39 4.62 -14.74
CA ARG A 197 3.00 4.64 -14.25
C ARG A 197 2.62 6.04 -13.78
N LYS A 198 1.56 6.58 -14.33
CA LYS A 198 1.02 7.94 -14.13
C LYS A 198 0.84 8.38 -12.66
N ASN A 199 0.94 7.47 -11.69
CA ASN A 199 0.77 7.75 -10.26
C ASN A 199 1.73 6.94 -9.36
N ALA A 200 2.84 6.43 -9.88
CA ALA A 200 3.76 5.59 -9.11
C ALA A 200 5.21 5.84 -9.57
N ASP A 201 5.73 7.01 -9.26
CA ASP A 201 7.10 7.44 -9.60
C ASP A 201 8.12 6.98 -8.55
N HIS A 202 7.89 5.86 -7.89
CA HIS A 202 8.79 5.38 -6.85
C HIS A 202 9.20 3.92 -7.06
N PRO A 203 10.41 3.54 -6.62
CA PRO A 203 10.85 2.16 -6.64
C PRO A 203 9.94 1.29 -5.76
N THR A 204 9.68 0.07 -6.19
CA THR A 204 8.91 -0.93 -5.42
C THR A 204 9.63 -2.27 -5.41
N GLY A 205 9.23 -3.18 -4.55
CA GLY A 205 9.89 -4.46 -4.37
C GLY A 205 11.08 -4.39 -3.40
N GLY A 206 12.12 -5.18 -3.62
CA GLY A 206 13.28 -5.20 -2.72
C GLY A 206 13.00 -5.86 -1.36
N PHE A 207 12.01 -6.74 -1.27
CA PHE A 207 11.68 -7.46 -0.05
C PHE A 207 12.79 -8.45 0.33
N THR A 208 13.13 -8.50 1.63
CA THR A 208 13.95 -9.56 2.23
C THR A 208 13.07 -10.71 2.72
N ALA A 209 13.69 -11.83 3.10
CA ALA A 209 12.98 -12.94 3.75
C ALA A 209 12.22 -12.50 5.01
N LEU A 210 12.83 -11.62 5.81
CA LEU A 210 12.21 -11.05 7.01
C LEU A 210 10.95 -10.24 6.71
N MET A 211 10.98 -9.43 5.65
CA MET A 211 9.81 -8.63 5.24
C MET A 211 8.67 -9.50 4.70
N TRP A 212 8.98 -10.61 4.02
CA TRP A 212 7.97 -11.57 3.58
C TRP A 212 7.28 -12.25 4.76
N ALA A 213 8.06 -12.71 5.76
CA ALA A 213 7.51 -13.28 6.98
C ALA A 213 6.67 -12.26 7.77
N ALA A 214 7.16 -11.01 7.86
CA ALA A 214 6.45 -9.92 8.54
C ALA A 214 5.12 -9.56 7.86
N ARG A 215 5.12 -9.49 6.51
CA ARG A 215 3.92 -9.25 5.71
C ARG A 215 2.81 -10.26 5.99
N ASN A 216 3.18 -11.53 6.08
CA ASN A 216 2.22 -12.62 6.18
C ASN A 216 1.90 -13.01 7.64
N GLY A 217 2.58 -12.40 8.62
CA GLY A 217 2.27 -12.60 10.04
C GLY A 217 2.95 -13.82 10.66
N HIS A 218 4.04 -14.31 10.10
CA HIS A 218 4.74 -15.53 10.56
C HIS A 218 5.76 -15.22 11.67
N GLU A 219 5.29 -15.03 12.90
CA GLU A 219 6.09 -14.59 14.05
C GLU A 219 7.30 -15.50 14.32
N GLU A 220 7.09 -16.82 14.39
CA GLU A 220 8.18 -17.76 14.67
C GLU A 220 9.26 -17.72 13.56
N THR A 221 8.82 -17.56 12.31
CA THR A 221 9.73 -17.36 11.17
C THR A 221 10.54 -16.07 11.31
N VAL A 222 9.91 -14.97 11.74
CA VAL A 222 10.59 -13.69 12.01
C VAL A 222 11.65 -13.88 13.09
N ARG A 223 11.31 -14.49 14.22
CA ARG A 223 12.26 -14.77 15.30
C ARG A 223 13.43 -15.63 14.81
N ARG A 224 13.17 -16.66 14.01
CA ARG A 224 14.19 -17.54 13.47
C ARG A 224 15.11 -16.82 12.48
N LEU A 225 14.58 -15.96 11.61
CA LEU A 225 15.36 -15.16 10.67
C LEU A 225 16.28 -14.18 11.40
N VAL A 226 15.79 -13.47 12.41
CA VAL A 226 16.60 -12.54 13.21
C VAL A 226 17.71 -13.29 13.96
N GLN A 227 17.41 -14.46 14.56
CA GLN A 227 18.42 -15.33 15.17
C GLN A 227 19.45 -15.83 14.15
N GLY A 228 19.03 -16.01 12.89
CA GLY A 228 19.88 -16.43 11.77
C GLY A 228 20.65 -15.29 11.10
N GLY A 229 20.63 -14.07 11.68
CA GLY A 229 21.42 -12.93 11.20
C GLY A 229 20.69 -12.04 10.20
N ALA A 230 19.36 -12.10 10.12
CA ALA A 230 18.61 -11.13 9.34
C ALA A 230 18.74 -9.73 9.94
N ASP A 231 19.13 -8.76 9.12
CA ASP A 231 19.22 -7.35 9.50
C ASP A 231 17.81 -6.73 9.51
N ILE A 232 17.34 -6.46 10.72
CA ILE A 232 16.00 -5.91 10.98
C ILE A 232 15.85 -4.45 10.50
N THR A 233 16.96 -3.76 10.24
CA THR A 233 16.98 -2.35 9.84
C THR A 233 16.85 -2.14 8.32
N LEU A 234 16.95 -3.20 7.54
CA LEU A 234 16.83 -3.12 6.09
C LEU A 234 15.45 -2.59 5.68
N LYS A 235 15.47 -1.78 4.62
CA LYS A 235 14.26 -1.23 3.99
C LYS A 235 14.11 -1.76 2.57
N ASN A 236 12.87 -1.93 2.14
CA ASN A 236 12.52 -2.30 0.77
C ASN A 236 12.65 -1.11 -0.20
N GLY A 237 12.24 -1.27 -1.45
CA GLY A 237 12.27 -0.21 -2.46
C GLY A 237 11.39 1.00 -2.12
N ASP A 238 10.31 0.79 -1.37
CA ASP A 238 9.40 1.85 -0.93
C ASP A 238 9.91 2.57 0.33
N GLY A 239 11.04 2.15 0.90
CA GLY A 239 11.58 2.68 2.15
C GLY A 239 10.95 2.08 3.41
N ALA A 240 10.14 1.02 3.29
CA ALA A 240 9.49 0.37 4.42
C ALA A 240 10.40 -0.71 5.05
N SER A 241 10.48 -0.72 6.38
CA SER A 241 11.10 -1.77 7.18
C SER A 241 10.19 -2.99 7.33
N ALA A 242 10.70 -4.06 7.94
CA ALA A 242 9.88 -5.22 8.30
C ALA A 242 8.76 -4.83 9.29
N THR A 243 9.05 -3.94 10.25
CA THR A 243 8.07 -3.44 11.22
C THR A 243 6.94 -2.66 10.55
N MET A 244 7.28 -1.71 9.68
CA MET A 244 6.28 -1.00 8.89
C MET A 244 5.48 -1.96 8.01
N THR A 245 6.15 -2.96 7.41
CA THR A 245 5.49 -3.99 6.60
C THR A 245 4.46 -4.79 7.42
N ALA A 246 4.78 -5.15 8.66
CA ALA A 246 3.84 -5.79 9.57
C ALA A 246 2.64 -4.88 9.86
N ILE A 247 2.88 -3.60 10.19
CA ILE A 247 1.84 -2.64 10.57
C ILE A 247 0.81 -2.45 9.45
N TYR A 248 1.24 -2.11 8.22
CA TYR A 248 0.28 -1.87 7.14
C TYR A 248 -0.33 -3.14 6.54
N ASN A 249 0.10 -4.32 7.00
CA ASN A 249 -0.57 -5.60 6.76
C ASN A 249 -1.42 -6.06 7.95
N ASP A 250 -1.73 -5.17 8.89
CA ASP A 250 -2.60 -5.44 10.04
C ASP A 250 -2.05 -6.57 10.95
N ARG A 251 -0.71 -6.52 11.24
CA ARG A 251 0.02 -7.48 12.09
C ARG A 251 0.63 -6.76 13.29
N PHE A 252 -0.22 -6.16 14.14
CA PHE A 252 0.25 -5.30 15.22
C PHE A 252 1.02 -6.05 16.29
N ASP A 253 0.61 -7.29 16.64
CA ASP A 253 1.34 -8.13 17.58
C ASP A 253 2.74 -8.46 17.06
N LEU A 254 2.85 -8.75 15.76
CA LEU A 254 4.14 -9.01 15.13
C LEU A 254 5.00 -7.75 15.04
N ALA A 255 4.40 -6.59 14.80
CA ALA A 255 5.12 -5.32 14.83
C ALA A 255 5.71 -5.06 16.23
N ALA A 256 4.94 -5.33 17.29
CA ALA A 256 5.44 -5.28 18.68
C ALA A 256 6.60 -6.25 18.89
N THR A 257 6.49 -7.48 18.41
CA THR A 257 7.59 -8.46 18.43
C THR A 257 8.85 -7.96 17.73
N LEU A 258 8.72 -7.32 16.55
CA LEU A 258 9.86 -6.75 15.83
C LEU A 258 10.52 -5.61 16.63
N VAL A 259 9.72 -4.79 17.32
CA VAL A 259 10.24 -3.75 18.23
C VAL A 259 11.00 -4.38 19.42
N GLU A 260 10.48 -5.47 19.99
CA GLU A 260 11.19 -6.23 21.04
C GLU A 260 12.51 -6.82 20.55
N LEU A 261 12.57 -7.25 19.30
CA LEU A 261 13.77 -7.77 18.65
C LEU A 261 14.78 -6.69 18.24
N GLY A 262 14.46 -5.40 18.50
CA GLY A 262 15.41 -4.29 18.33
C GLY A 262 15.26 -3.51 17.03
N SER A 263 14.09 -3.50 16.39
CA SER A 263 13.85 -2.62 15.25
C SER A 263 13.91 -1.14 15.67
N ASP A 264 14.30 -0.27 14.73
CA ASP A 264 14.30 1.18 14.96
C ASP A 264 12.87 1.71 15.05
N VAL A 265 12.45 2.16 16.23
CA VAL A 265 11.11 2.72 16.45
C VAL A 265 10.90 4.06 15.72
N ASN A 266 11.99 4.66 15.21
CA ASN A 266 11.99 5.91 14.46
C ASN A 266 12.13 5.72 12.95
N ASP A 267 11.88 4.53 12.45
CA ASP A 267 11.96 4.16 11.03
C ASP A 267 10.75 4.61 10.17
N GLY A 268 9.69 5.07 10.82
CA GLY A 268 8.38 5.42 10.26
C GLY A 268 7.23 4.59 10.82
N SER A 269 7.52 3.62 11.69
CA SER A 269 6.52 2.70 12.26
C SER A 269 5.43 3.44 13.04
N LEU A 270 5.78 4.47 13.83
CA LEU A 270 4.80 5.26 14.57
C LEU A 270 3.83 6.00 13.63
N TYR A 271 4.34 6.60 12.54
CA TYR A 271 3.51 7.24 11.53
C TYR A 271 2.58 6.22 10.85
N THR A 272 3.13 5.04 10.50
CA THR A 272 2.35 3.97 9.87
C THR A 272 1.23 3.46 10.78
N ALA A 273 1.48 3.33 12.09
CA ALA A 273 0.46 2.92 13.05
C ALA A 273 -0.69 3.96 13.15
N VAL A 274 -0.38 5.26 13.10
CA VAL A 274 -1.38 6.33 13.06
C VAL A 274 -2.19 6.28 11.75
N GLU A 275 -1.53 6.07 10.60
CA GLU A 275 -2.23 5.95 9.31
C GLU A 275 -3.18 4.76 9.28
N MET A 276 -2.81 3.63 9.89
CA MET A 276 -3.67 2.45 9.94
C MET A 276 -4.98 2.68 10.70
N ARG A 277 -5.04 3.65 11.61
CA ARG A 277 -6.29 4.04 12.27
C ARG A 277 -7.25 4.77 11.34
N ASP A 278 -6.73 5.49 10.35
CA ASP A 278 -7.53 6.30 9.42
C ASP A 278 -7.72 5.64 8.05
N SER A 279 -6.94 4.60 7.74
CA SER A 279 -6.95 3.99 6.42
C SER A 279 -8.09 2.99 6.23
N THR A 280 -8.62 2.96 5.01
CA THR A 280 -9.62 1.98 4.55
C THR A 280 -8.96 0.78 3.91
N THR A 281 -7.95 0.20 4.54
CA THR A 281 -7.13 -0.85 3.93
C THR A 281 -7.81 -2.22 3.86
N ASP A 282 -9.06 -2.34 4.26
CA ASP A 282 -9.84 -3.56 4.03
C ASP A 282 -9.96 -3.80 2.51
N GLN A 283 -9.13 -4.67 1.99
CA GLN A 283 -9.25 -5.15 0.63
C GLN A 283 -10.27 -6.29 0.60
N PHE A 284 -11.36 -6.06 -0.09
CA PHE A 284 -12.37 -7.08 -0.34
C PHE A 284 -12.18 -7.65 -1.74
N ALA A 285 -12.39 -8.95 -1.89
CA ALA A 285 -12.57 -9.59 -3.18
C ALA A 285 -13.88 -9.10 -3.82
N PHE A 286 -14.04 -9.36 -5.12
CA PHE A 286 -15.22 -8.92 -5.88
C PHE A 286 -16.55 -9.50 -5.34
N ASP A 287 -16.49 -10.62 -4.64
CA ASP A 287 -17.61 -11.28 -3.97
C ASP A 287 -17.92 -10.73 -2.57
N GLY A 288 -17.19 -9.70 -2.13
CA GLY A 288 -17.34 -9.10 -0.79
C GLY A 288 -16.59 -9.85 0.32
N SER A 289 -15.90 -10.94 0.02
CA SER A 289 -15.03 -11.62 1.00
C SER A 289 -13.77 -10.80 1.28
N ARG A 290 -13.25 -10.88 2.51
CA ARG A 290 -11.95 -10.26 2.85
C ARG A 290 -10.83 -10.97 2.11
N LEU A 291 -9.96 -10.22 1.45
CA LEU A 291 -8.75 -10.75 0.81
C LEU A 291 -7.68 -11.16 1.83
N ARG A 292 -7.83 -10.79 3.09
CA ARG A 292 -6.93 -11.15 4.18
C ARG A 292 -7.67 -11.98 5.20
N PRO A 293 -7.11 -13.13 5.61
CA PRO A 293 -7.67 -13.90 6.70
C PRO A 293 -7.66 -13.08 7.99
N ASP A 294 -8.72 -13.23 8.79
CA ASP A 294 -8.79 -12.66 10.13
C ASP A 294 -7.67 -13.28 10.98
N ASN A 295 -6.62 -12.50 11.22
CA ASN A 295 -5.72 -12.79 12.32
C ASN A 295 -6.08 -11.83 13.46
N PRO A 296 -6.69 -12.32 14.53
CA PRO A 296 -7.00 -11.48 15.66
C PRO A 296 -5.69 -11.02 16.30
N ASN A 297 -5.37 -9.73 16.14
CA ASN A 297 -4.34 -9.11 16.95
C ASN A 297 -4.87 -9.02 18.40
N LYS A 298 -3.98 -9.19 19.37
CA LYS A 298 -4.24 -8.84 20.77
C LYS A 298 -4.11 -7.35 20.99
N LEU A 299 -3.18 -6.72 20.26
CA LEU A 299 -2.94 -5.29 20.26
C LEU A 299 -3.78 -4.62 19.19
N THR A 300 -4.33 -3.46 19.54
CA THR A 300 -4.90 -2.52 18.58
C THR A 300 -3.79 -1.62 17.99
N ALA A 301 -4.09 -0.90 16.92
CA ALA A 301 -3.18 0.12 16.42
C ALA A 301 -2.91 1.20 17.49
N LEU A 302 -3.89 1.48 18.37
CA LEU A 302 -3.74 2.43 19.47
C LEU A 302 -2.76 1.93 20.52
N ASP A 303 -2.86 0.65 20.91
CA ASP A 303 -1.92 0.02 21.83
C ASP A 303 -0.50 0.04 21.27
N LEU A 304 -0.36 -0.22 19.96
CA LEU A 304 0.94 -0.17 19.28
C LEU A 304 1.52 1.26 19.25
N ILE A 305 0.70 2.30 19.06
CA ILE A 305 1.13 3.71 19.17
C ILE A 305 1.71 3.96 20.56
N GLY A 306 1.00 3.54 21.63
CA GLY A 306 1.48 3.65 23.00
C GLY A 306 2.81 2.93 23.20
N LEU A 307 2.90 1.67 22.77
CA LEU A 307 4.12 0.86 22.88
C LEU A 307 5.30 1.51 22.16
N LEU A 308 5.11 2.04 20.95
CA LEU A 308 6.18 2.73 20.21
C LEU A 308 6.66 3.99 20.92
N LEU A 309 5.74 4.78 21.49
CA LEU A 309 6.06 5.96 22.29
C LEU A 309 6.81 5.58 23.58
N ASP A 310 6.39 4.53 24.29
CA ASP A 310 7.09 3.99 25.47
C ASP A 310 8.53 3.54 25.16
N ARG A 311 8.77 3.10 23.92
CA ARG A 311 10.11 2.70 23.44
C ARG A 311 10.91 3.87 22.85
N GLY A 312 10.40 5.11 22.96
CA GLY A 312 11.12 6.34 22.59
C GLY A 312 10.95 6.75 21.12
N ALA A 313 9.89 6.33 20.45
CA ALA A 313 9.58 6.86 19.13
C ALA A 313 9.29 8.37 19.21
N ASP A 314 9.90 9.16 18.30
CA ASP A 314 9.70 10.61 18.25
C ASP A 314 8.36 10.93 17.54
N PRO A 315 7.37 11.48 18.26
CA PRO A 315 6.06 11.82 17.72
C PRO A 315 6.10 12.95 16.69
N HIS A 316 7.20 13.70 16.64
CA HIS A 316 7.40 14.82 15.72
C HIS A 316 8.35 14.51 14.56
N LYS A 317 8.92 13.30 14.50
CA LYS A 317 9.79 12.91 13.41
C LYS A 317 8.94 12.69 12.15
N PRO A 318 9.13 13.49 11.07
CA PRO A 318 8.38 13.29 9.85
C PRO A 318 8.78 11.97 9.20
N PHE A 319 7.81 11.25 8.69
CA PHE A 319 8.06 10.09 7.83
C PHE A 319 8.43 10.58 6.43
N VAL A 320 9.59 10.15 5.95
CA VAL A 320 10.06 10.38 4.59
C VAL A 320 10.09 9.03 3.88
N GLY A 321 9.09 8.76 3.07
CA GLY A 321 8.95 7.51 2.34
C GLY A 321 7.64 7.49 1.56
N GLN A 322 7.50 6.50 0.70
CA GLN A 322 6.28 6.33 -0.08
C GLN A 322 5.69 4.97 0.27
N PHE A 323 4.39 4.93 0.51
CA PHE A 323 3.69 3.67 0.65
C PHE A 323 3.20 3.21 -0.71
N HIS A 324 3.44 1.97 -1.05
CA HIS A 324 3.01 1.35 -2.31
C HIS A 324 1.48 1.20 -2.45
N SER A 325 0.72 1.76 -1.54
CA SER A 325 -0.73 1.76 -1.60
C SER A 325 -1.23 3.03 -2.28
N THR A 326 -2.01 2.89 -3.36
CA THR A 326 -2.78 4.00 -3.97
C THR A 326 -3.76 4.62 -2.98
N SER A 327 -3.91 4.02 -1.81
CA SER A 327 -4.78 4.46 -0.72
C SER A 327 -4.10 5.34 0.32
N MET A 328 -2.77 5.43 0.31
CA MET A 328 -2.04 6.30 1.24
C MET A 328 -1.66 7.60 0.53
N PRO A 329 -1.94 8.78 1.12
CA PRO A 329 -1.54 10.04 0.51
C PRO A 329 -0.02 10.08 0.37
N ASN A 330 0.45 10.55 -0.79
CA ASN A 330 1.86 10.82 -1.02
C ASN A 330 2.40 11.69 0.12
N SER A 331 3.35 11.15 0.85
CA SER A 331 4.03 11.83 1.96
C SER A 331 4.74 13.11 1.55
N ASP A 332 4.97 13.31 0.26
CA ASP A 332 5.72 14.46 -0.28
C ASP A 332 5.00 15.81 -0.16
N ARG A 333 3.71 15.83 0.20
CA ARG A 333 2.90 17.05 0.15
C ARG A 333 2.44 17.58 1.50
N PHE A 334 2.57 16.78 2.58
CA PHE A 334 2.02 17.12 3.88
C PHE A 334 3.05 16.81 4.97
N ASP A 335 2.91 17.48 6.10
CA ASP A 335 3.64 17.09 7.28
C ASP A 335 3.24 15.69 7.74
N ASN A 336 4.23 14.83 7.78
CA ASN A 336 4.09 13.41 8.06
C ASN A 336 4.59 13.05 9.46
N SER A 337 4.59 14.00 10.40
CA SER A 337 4.84 13.61 11.79
C SER A 337 3.62 12.89 12.37
N PRO A 338 3.82 11.82 13.15
CA PRO A 338 2.74 11.01 13.69
C PRO A 338 1.72 11.81 14.50
N PHE A 339 2.19 12.70 15.38
CA PHE A 339 1.31 13.54 16.19
C PHE A 339 0.47 14.50 15.33
N PHE A 340 1.11 15.20 14.39
CA PHE A 340 0.41 16.14 13.53
C PHE A 340 -0.61 15.43 12.64
N ARG A 341 -0.29 14.23 12.16
CA ARG A 341 -1.20 13.41 11.36
C ARG A 341 -2.46 13.03 12.15
N SER A 342 -2.33 12.69 13.43
CA SER A 342 -3.47 12.42 14.32
C SER A 342 -4.37 13.65 14.49
N ALA A 343 -3.78 14.86 14.55
CA ALA A 343 -4.53 16.10 14.61
C ALA A 343 -5.26 16.40 13.28
N VAL A 344 -4.63 16.18 12.13
CA VAL A 344 -5.24 16.34 10.80
C VAL A 344 -6.43 15.40 10.61
N SER A 345 -6.32 14.16 11.09
CA SER A 345 -7.43 13.20 11.05
C SER A 345 -8.47 13.43 12.16
N SER A 346 -8.19 14.33 13.10
CA SER A 346 -9.02 14.56 14.29
C SER A 346 -9.29 13.28 15.10
N ASP A 347 -8.27 12.40 15.20
CA ASP A 347 -8.35 11.15 15.96
C ASP A 347 -8.15 11.44 17.45
N VAL A 348 -9.27 11.60 18.15
CA VAL A 348 -9.30 11.95 19.58
C VAL A 348 -8.57 10.92 20.45
N GLU A 349 -8.72 9.64 20.16
CA GLU A 349 -8.10 8.58 20.97
C GLU A 349 -6.58 8.54 20.78
N ALA A 350 -6.09 8.67 19.54
CA ALA A 350 -4.67 8.79 19.29
C ALA A 350 -4.08 10.05 19.94
N LEU A 351 -4.78 11.21 19.83
CA LEU A 351 -4.34 12.43 20.49
C LEU A 351 -4.22 12.27 22.01
N LYS A 352 -5.17 11.58 22.67
CA LYS A 352 -5.09 11.27 24.10
C LYS A 352 -3.84 10.44 24.45
N VAL A 353 -3.48 9.46 23.62
CA VAL A 353 -2.26 8.67 23.82
C VAL A 353 -1.03 9.57 23.72
N PHE A 354 -0.93 10.42 22.70
CA PHE A 354 0.19 11.38 22.58
C PHE A 354 0.27 12.34 23.76
N ILE A 355 -0.86 12.88 24.20
CA ILE A 355 -0.94 13.76 25.37
C ILE A 355 -0.45 13.05 26.64
N ALA A 356 -0.86 11.80 26.85
CA ALA A 356 -0.40 11.00 28.00
C ALA A 356 1.14 10.84 28.01
N HIS A 357 1.77 10.81 26.84
CA HIS A 357 3.21 10.74 26.67
C HIS A 357 3.90 12.14 26.64
N LYS A 358 3.17 13.20 27.02
CA LYS A 358 3.70 14.57 27.19
C LYS A 358 4.34 15.14 25.92
N VAL A 359 3.74 14.88 24.78
CA VAL A 359 4.17 15.41 23.48
C VAL A 359 4.05 16.94 23.46
N ASP A 360 4.99 17.62 22.80
CA ASP A 360 4.90 19.07 22.58
C ASP A 360 3.75 19.40 21.62
N LEU A 361 2.67 19.98 22.16
CA LEU A 361 1.41 20.22 21.44
C LEU A 361 1.51 21.38 20.45
N ASP A 362 2.46 22.28 20.64
CA ASP A 362 2.62 23.50 19.87
C ASP A 362 3.79 23.44 18.88
N LYS A 363 4.53 22.33 18.86
CA LYS A 363 5.61 22.13 17.90
C LYS A 363 5.05 22.21 16.49
N LEU A 364 5.64 23.09 15.70
CA LEU A 364 5.28 23.26 14.30
C LEU A 364 5.77 22.05 13.47
N PRO A 365 5.01 21.68 12.45
CA PRO A 365 5.38 20.62 11.55
C PRO A 365 6.71 20.91 10.84
N ILE A 366 7.53 19.88 10.71
CA ILE A 366 8.78 19.95 9.96
C ILE A 366 8.42 19.74 8.48
N ILE A 367 8.61 20.77 7.67
CA ILE A 367 8.43 20.68 6.23
C ILE A 367 9.69 20.03 5.65
N VAL A 368 9.56 18.79 5.17
CA VAL A 368 10.61 18.15 4.39
C VAL A 368 10.43 18.60 2.95
N PRO A 369 11.39 19.32 2.34
CA PRO A 369 11.30 19.68 0.94
C PRO A 369 11.24 18.39 0.10
N PRO A 370 10.45 18.37 -1.00
CA PRO A 370 10.46 17.24 -1.91
C PRO A 370 11.91 17.00 -2.38
N ALA A 371 12.31 15.73 -2.45
CA ALA A 371 13.60 15.38 -3.01
C ALA A 371 13.72 16.03 -4.41
N GLU A 372 14.84 16.72 -4.64
CA GLU A 372 15.12 17.28 -5.97
C GLU A 372 15.06 16.12 -6.96
N LYS A 373 14.07 16.12 -7.83
CA LYS A 373 14.04 15.19 -8.98
C LYS A 373 15.28 15.50 -9.78
N GLU A 374 16.18 14.53 -9.94
CA GLU A 374 17.20 14.61 -10.96
C GLU A 374 16.50 14.99 -12.26
N LYS A 375 16.87 16.16 -12.81
CA LYS A 375 16.33 16.62 -14.09
C LYS A 375 16.78 15.61 -15.14
N GLU A 376 15.87 14.75 -15.58
CA GLU A 376 16.04 14.07 -16.84
C GLU A 376 16.12 15.16 -17.93
N ASP A 377 17.24 15.20 -18.66
CA ASP A 377 17.62 16.22 -19.65
C ASP A 377 16.67 16.38 -20.86
N ASP A 378 15.51 15.73 -20.87
CA ASP A 378 14.57 15.68 -22.01
C ASP A 378 13.21 16.36 -21.78
N GLN A 379 13.04 17.21 -20.77
CA GLN A 379 11.82 18.01 -20.69
C GLN A 379 12.02 19.36 -21.38
N PRO A 380 11.10 19.77 -22.29
CA PRO A 380 11.17 21.08 -22.91
C PRO A 380 11.09 22.18 -21.84
N GLU A 381 11.96 23.18 -21.92
CA GLU A 381 12.10 24.30 -20.98
C GLU A 381 10.83 25.16 -20.80
N ASP A 382 9.81 24.97 -21.64
CA ASP A 382 8.56 25.75 -21.66
C ASP A 382 7.37 25.09 -20.95
N ALA A 383 7.55 23.97 -20.24
CA ALA A 383 6.46 23.45 -19.43
C ALA A 383 6.20 24.42 -18.26
N PRO A 384 4.99 25.03 -18.15
CA PRO A 384 4.70 25.93 -17.05
C PRO A 384 4.92 25.18 -15.76
N ALA A 385 5.87 25.63 -14.94
CA ALA A 385 6.13 25.09 -13.62
C ALA A 385 4.78 24.95 -12.91
N GLY A 386 4.34 23.71 -12.75
CA GLY A 386 3.08 23.45 -12.08
C GLY A 386 3.13 24.20 -10.76
N ARG A 387 2.22 25.15 -10.58
CA ARG A 387 2.12 25.95 -9.35
C ARG A 387 2.00 24.94 -8.22
N GLY A 388 3.14 24.62 -7.59
CA GLY A 388 3.17 23.80 -6.40
C GLY A 388 2.22 24.44 -5.41
N ARG A 389 1.09 23.80 -5.15
CA ARG A 389 0.24 24.22 -4.04
C ARG A 389 1.08 24.00 -2.80
N GLY A 390 1.58 25.07 -2.21
CA GLY A 390 2.31 25.02 -0.96
C GLY A 390 1.55 24.18 0.06
N ASN A 391 2.26 23.56 0.99
CA ASN A 391 1.62 22.77 2.05
C ASN A 391 0.60 23.65 2.78
N PRO A 392 -0.72 23.33 2.73
CA PRO A 392 -1.75 24.14 3.35
C PRO A 392 -1.65 24.19 4.88
N ASN A 393 -0.86 23.31 5.46
CA ASN A 393 -0.66 23.19 6.91
C ASN A 393 0.68 23.80 7.38
N ALA A 394 1.48 24.35 6.46
CA ALA A 394 2.77 24.96 6.82
C ALA A 394 2.59 26.06 7.87
N GLY A 395 3.36 26.00 8.95
CA GLY A 395 3.33 26.99 10.04
C GLY A 395 2.05 26.95 10.89
N ARG A 396 1.28 25.87 10.85
CA ARG A 396 0.09 25.67 11.70
C ARG A 396 0.41 24.69 12.82
N THR A 397 -0.13 24.93 14.02
CA THR A 397 -0.05 23.97 15.13
C THR A 397 -1.06 22.83 14.97
N ALA A 398 -0.91 21.77 15.75
CA ALA A 398 -1.87 20.66 15.79
C ALA A 398 -3.30 21.14 16.07
N ALA A 399 -3.49 22.09 17.01
CA ALA A 399 -4.79 22.67 17.30
C ALA A 399 -5.41 23.41 16.09
N MET A 400 -4.60 24.09 15.27
CA MET A 400 -5.08 24.79 14.08
C MET A 400 -5.61 23.86 12.99
N VAL A 401 -4.99 22.70 12.81
CA VAL A 401 -5.39 21.78 11.75
C VAL A 401 -6.64 20.99 12.10
N THR A 402 -6.92 20.74 13.39
CA THR A 402 -8.19 20.13 13.81
C THR A 402 -9.39 21.01 13.47
N MET A 403 -9.21 22.34 13.45
CA MET A 403 -10.28 23.30 13.15
C MET A 403 -10.72 23.30 11.69
N THR A 404 -9.81 23.05 10.78
CA THR A 404 -10.11 23.06 9.34
C THR A 404 -10.87 21.80 8.89
N GLY A 405 -11.22 20.92 9.85
CA GLY A 405 -11.89 19.65 9.59
C GLY A 405 -11.11 18.92 8.51
N GLY A 406 -9.85 18.55 8.84
CA GLY A 406 -8.91 18.09 7.85
C GLY A 406 -9.61 17.21 6.82
N ARG A 407 -9.73 17.69 5.61
CA ARG A 407 -10.03 16.82 4.50
C ARG A 407 -8.83 15.89 4.44
N ALA A 408 -8.92 14.78 5.18
CA ALA A 408 -8.20 13.61 4.73
C ALA A 408 -8.46 13.57 3.22
N PRO A 409 -7.44 13.50 2.36
CA PRO A 409 -7.67 13.48 0.93
C PRO A 409 -8.76 12.43 0.72
N GLN A 410 -9.97 12.90 0.36
CA GLN A 410 -11.02 12.00 -0.04
C GLN A 410 -10.41 11.35 -1.26
N MET A 411 -10.03 10.11 -1.09
CA MET A 411 -9.71 9.27 -2.21
C MET A 411 -10.95 9.30 -3.08
N THR A 412 -10.87 10.07 -4.14
CA THR A 412 -11.80 9.97 -5.24
C THR A 412 -11.52 8.60 -5.84
N GLY A 413 -12.23 7.59 -5.30
CA GLY A 413 -12.12 6.23 -5.74
C GLY A 413 -12.34 6.15 -7.23
N GLY A 414 -11.41 5.52 -7.92
CA GLY A 414 -11.68 4.98 -9.23
C GLY A 414 -12.89 4.05 -9.17
N PRO A 415 -13.52 3.73 -10.30
CA PRO A 415 -14.69 2.87 -10.34
C PRO A 415 -14.33 1.49 -9.78
N GLY A 416 -14.87 1.14 -8.63
CA GLY A 416 -14.68 -0.16 -7.99
C GLY A 416 -14.48 -0.17 -6.47
N TYR A 417 -14.28 0.98 -5.84
CA TYR A 417 -14.17 1.02 -4.37
C TYR A 417 -15.55 1.17 -3.75
N LEU A 418 -16.04 0.08 -3.16
CA LEU A 418 -17.22 0.09 -2.31
C LEU A 418 -16.96 1.02 -1.11
N ARG A 419 -17.80 2.02 -0.93
CA ARG A 419 -17.91 2.77 0.31
C ARG A 419 -18.46 1.81 1.39
N SER A 420 -17.60 1.04 2.04
CA SER A 420 -18.05 0.28 3.18
C SER A 420 -18.11 1.18 4.41
N GLY A 421 -19.31 1.70 4.69
CA GLY A 421 -19.60 2.45 5.92
C GLY A 421 -19.54 1.59 7.19
N ASP A 422 -19.42 0.28 7.08
CA ASP A 422 -19.70 -0.68 8.16
C ASP A 422 -18.70 -1.84 8.26
N ALA A 423 -17.41 -1.60 7.97
CA ALA A 423 -16.41 -2.63 8.26
C ALA A 423 -16.30 -2.83 9.79
N PRO A 424 -16.62 -4.02 10.31
CA PRO A 424 -16.72 -4.25 11.75
C PRO A 424 -15.40 -4.16 12.52
N TYR A 425 -14.27 -4.02 11.84
CA TYR A 425 -12.92 -4.04 12.43
C TYR A 425 -12.15 -2.74 12.29
N ARG A 426 -12.82 -1.65 11.85
CA ARG A 426 -12.22 -0.35 11.99
C ARG A 426 -12.28 0.08 13.43
N GLU A 427 -11.12 0.33 14.00
CA GLU A 427 -11.02 1.34 15.03
C GLU A 427 -11.44 2.65 14.38
N LYS A 428 -12.72 3.00 14.48
CA LYS A 428 -13.22 4.30 14.03
C LYS A 428 -12.56 5.32 14.93
N GLY A 429 -11.44 5.88 14.51
CA GLY A 429 -10.98 7.13 15.08
C GLY A 429 -12.18 8.07 15.09
N SER A 430 -12.53 8.63 16.22
CA SER A 430 -13.65 9.55 16.30
C SER A 430 -13.21 10.82 15.58
N ARG A 431 -13.55 10.95 14.30
CA ARG A 431 -13.35 12.19 13.52
C ARG A 431 -14.28 13.26 14.06
N LYS A 432 -13.94 13.78 15.23
CA LYS A 432 -14.70 14.84 15.89
C LYS A 432 -13.79 16.06 16.06
N PRO A 433 -13.68 16.92 15.04
CA PRO A 433 -12.78 18.07 15.08
C PRO A 433 -12.95 18.93 16.34
N ALA A 434 -14.18 19.21 16.75
CA ALA A 434 -14.44 19.99 17.96
C ALA A 434 -13.96 19.30 19.24
N GLU A 435 -14.14 17.98 19.35
CA GLU A 435 -13.66 17.21 20.51
C GLU A 435 -12.13 17.10 20.51
N ALA A 436 -11.51 16.84 19.36
CA ALA A 436 -10.06 16.82 19.19
C ALA A 436 -9.43 18.16 19.59
N PHE A 437 -10.03 19.25 19.14
CA PHE A 437 -9.63 20.61 19.49
C PHE A 437 -9.73 20.86 21.00
N ALA A 438 -10.86 20.53 21.60
CA ALA A 438 -11.07 20.71 23.04
C ALA A 438 -10.10 19.89 23.89
N VAL A 439 -9.77 18.65 23.45
CA VAL A 439 -8.79 17.79 24.11
C VAL A 439 -7.40 18.42 24.08
N LEU A 440 -6.96 18.97 22.94
CA LEU A 440 -5.66 19.65 22.82
C LEU A 440 -5.59 20.91 23.69
N LEU A 441 -6.62 21.76 23.68
CA LEU A 441 -6.65 22.95 24.55
C LEU A 441 -6.61 22.57 26.04
N LYS A 442 -7.41 21.59 26.44
CA LYS A 442 -7.43 21.11 27.83
C LYS A 442 -6.07 20.54 28.26
N ALA A 443 -5.31 19.99 27.34
CA ALA A 443 -3.97 19.47 27.57
C ALA A 443 -2.89 20.58 27.61
N GLY A 444 -3.24 21.83 27.31
CA GLY A 444 -2.33 22.97 27.40
C GLY A 444 -1.81 23.47 26.06
N ALA A 445 -2.40 23.09 24.93
CA ALA A 445 -2.07 23.72 23.65
C ALA A 445 -2.33 25.22 23.68
N ASN A 446 -1.44 26.02 23.08
CA ASN A 446 -1.51 27.47 23.12
C ASN A 446 -2.75 28.02 22.39
N PRO A 447 -3.74 28.58 23.10
CA PRO A 447 -4.96 29.11 22.49
C PRO A 447 -4.72 30.37 21.64
N ASN A 448 -3.58 31.03 21.80
CA ASN A 448 -3.21 32.26 21.10
C ASN A 448 -2.17 32.02 19.99
N ALA A 449 -1.93 30.76 19.60
CA ALA A 449 -1.05 30.43 18.48
C ALA A 449 -1.48 31.15 17.20
N LYS A 450 -0.52 31.63 16.39
CA LYS A 450 -0.74 32.36 15.14
C LYS A 450 -0.29 31.56 13.93
N ALA A 451 -1.12 31.50 12.93
CA ALA A 451 -0.78 30.99 11.60
C ALA A 451 0.14 31.97 10.85
N PRO A 452 0.78 31.57 9.74
CA PRO A 452 1.66 32.43 8.95
C PRO A 452 1.03 33.72 8.44
N ASP A 453 -0.28 33.76 8.25
CA ASP A 453 -1.07 34.95 7.89
C ASP A 453 -1.44 35.81 9.08
N GLY A 454 -0.96 35.51 10.27
CA GLY A 454 -1.26 36.17 11.52
C GLY A 454 -2.62 35.81 12.14
N SER A 455 -3.39 34.93 11.48
CA SER A 455 -4.68 34.47 12.00
C SER A 455 -4.48 33.60 13.23
N THR A 456 -5.23 33.94 14.31
CA THR A 456 -5.26 33.11 15.53
C THR A 456 -6.27 31.97 15.38
N LEU A 457 -6.28 31.05 16.33
CA LEU A 457 -7.30 29.99 16.43
C LEU A 457 -8.72 30.59 16.44
N LEU A 458 -8.92 31.75 17.09
CA LEU A 458 -10.22 32.40 17.13
C LEU A 458 -10.67 32.91 15.75
N HIS A 459 -9.77 33.45 14.93
CA HIS A 459 -10.06 33.81 13.54
C HIS A 459 -10.53 32.60 12.72
N GLN A 460 -9.85 31.48 12.86
CA GLN A 460 -10.19 30.25 12.14
C GLN A 460 -11.54 29.69 12.60
N ALA A 461 -11.82 29.70 13.91
CA ALA A 461 -13.10 29.28 14.45
C ALA A 461 -14.25 30.16 13.97
N ALA A 462 -14.02 31.47 13.90
CA ALA A 462 -14.98 32.44 13.38
C ALA A 462 -15.24 32.22 11.88
N GLN A 463 -14.21 32.04 11.09
CA GLN A 463 -14.32 31.76 9.66
C GLN A 463 -15.01 30.42 9.35
N ALA A 464 -14.78 29.40 10.19
CA ALA A 464 -15.44 28.09 10.09
C ALA A 464 -16.89 28.09 10.63
N ALA A 465 -17.36 29.19 11.18
CA ALA A 465 -18.64 29.32 11.86
C ALA A 465 -18.88 28.24 12.94
N ASN A 466 -17.84 27.93 13.73
CA ASN A 466 -17.89 26.85 14.72
C ASN A 466 -18.01 27.43 16.15
N LEU A 467 -19.26 27.51 16.64
CA LEU A 467 -19.57 28.08 17.97
C LEU A 467 -18.93 27.27 19.11
N ASP A 468 -18.85 25.96 18.98
CA ASP A 468 -18.31 25.12 20.06
C ASP A 468 -16.80 25.33 20.22
N MET A 469 -16.08 25.51 19.12
CA MET A 469 -14.65 25.87 19.16
C MET A 469 -14.45 27.28 19.74
N ILE A 470 -15.30 28.24 19.40
CA ILE A 470 -15.24 29.59 19.97
C ILE A 470 -15.44 29.56 21.49
N ARG A 471 -16.42 28.78 21.99
CA ARG A 471 -16.62 28.60 23.44
C ARG A 471 -15.41 27.93 24.10
N ALA A 472 -14.88 26.86 23.50
CA ALA A 472 -13.69 26.18 24.01
C ALA A 472 -12.47 27.13 24.09
N LEU A 473 -12.31 28.05 23.14
CA LEU A 473 -11.26 29.07 23.16
C LEU A 473 -11.52 30.12 24.24
N ALA A 474 -12.78 30.54 24.44
CA ALA A 474 -13.12 31.43 25.53
C ALA A 474 -12.83 30.85 26.91
N ASP A 475 -13.17 29.56 27.12
CA ASP A 475 -12.83 28.80 28.33
C ASP A 475 -11.33 28.68 28.55
N ALA A 476 -10.53 28.64 27.47
CA ALA A 476 -9.09 28.67 27.50
C ALA A 476 -8.46 30.07 27.59
N HIS A 477 -9.26 31.09 27.88
CA HIS A 477 -8.83 32.49 28.05
C HIS A 477 -8.07 33.07 26.84
N VAL A 478 -8.60 32.81 25.60
CA VAL A 478 -8.02 33.38 24.39
C VAL A 478 -8.14 34.92 24.38
N LYS A 479 -7.20 35.58 23.71
CA LYS A 479 -7.31 37.02 23.45
C LYS A 479 -8.24 37.27 22.28
N PHE A 480 -9.30 38.08 22.50
CA PHE A 480 -10.32 38.34 21.50
C PHE A 480 -9.97 39.49 20.53
N ASP A 481 -9.05 40.36 20.92
CA ASP A 481 -8.68 41.62 20.24
C ASP A 481 -7.43 41.53 19.37
N GLU A 482 -6.83 40.36 19.24
CA GLU A 482 -5.65 40.13 18.41
C GLU A 482 -6.00 40.27 16.92
N PRO A 483 -5.34 41.17 16.16
CA PRO A 483 -5.54 41.28 14.73
C PRO A 483 -4.66 40.31 13.95
N ASN A 484 -5.16 39.89 12.77
CA ASN A 484 -4.36 39.19 11.77
C ASN A 484 -3.47 40.18 10.97
N LYS A 485 -2.73 39.71 9.94
CA LYS A 485 -1.88 40.58 9.11
C LYS A 485 -2.67 41.64 8.31
N ASP A 486 -3.96 41.42 8.08
CA ASP A 486 -4.86 42.35 7.42
C ASP A 486 -5.45 43.41 8.39
N GLY A 487 -5.05 43.37 9.64
CA GLY A 487 -5.54 44.26 10.70
C GLY A 487 -6.95 43.93 11.20
N LEU A 488 -7.48 42.75 10.86
CA LEU A 488 -8.83 42.34 11.23
C LEU A 488 -8.79 41.45 12.48
N THR A 489 -9.70 41.70 13.42
CA THR A 489 -9.96 40.79 14.55
C THR A 489 -10.89 39.64 14.12
N ALA A 490 -11.01 38.61 14.95
CA ALA A 490 -11.95 37.51 14.69
C ALA A 490 -13.39 37.97 14.58
N LEU A 491 -13.77 39.01 15.34
CA LEU A 491 -15.11 39.65 15.24
C LEU A 491 -15.27 40.37 13.90
N ASP A 492 -14.25 41.10 13.43
CA ASP A 492 -14.29 41.78 12.13
C ASP A 492 -14.47 40.78 10.97
N VAL A 493 -13.80 39.62 11.07
CA VAL A 493 -13.94 38.51 10.10
C VAL A 493 -15.39 37.97 10.12
N ALA A 494 -15.95 37.73 11.29
CA ALA A 494 -17.33 37.27 11.44
C ALA A 494 -18.37 38.30 10.94
N GLU A 495 -18.10 39.60 11.07
CA GLU A 495 -18.92 40.68 10.58
C GLU A 495 -18.73 40.97 9.08
N GLY A 496 -17.79 40.28 8.42
CA GLY A 496 -17.52 40.43 6.98
C GLY A 496 -16.82 41.73 6.61
N LYS A 497 -16.10 42.37 7.57
CA LYS A 497 -15.30 43.56 7.29
C LYS A 497 -14.15 43.25 6.33
N GLN A 498 -13.80 44.22 5.49
CA GLN A 498 -12.72 44.14 4.53
C GLN A 498 -11.44 44.81 5.07
N PRO A 499 -10.23 44.35 4.71
CA PRO A 499 -9.00 45.01 5.09
C PRO A 499 -8.96 46.47 4.69
N ALA A 500 -8.38 47.33 5.54
CA ALA A 500 -8.16 48.73 5.23
C ALA A 500 -7.25 48.85 3.99
N GLY A 501 -7.79 49.29 2.85
CA GLY A 501 -7.09 49.42 1.57
C GLY A 501 -7.64 48.54 0.44
N ALA A 502 -8.50 47.57 0.71
CA ALA A 502 -9.07 46.70 -0.34
C ALA A 502 -9.99 47.48 -1.32
N ALA A 503 -10.54 48.66 -0.90
CA ALA A 503 -11.40 49.49 -1.74
C ALA A 503 -10.66 50.20 -2.90
N ALA A 504 -9.32 50.30 -2.86
CA ALA A 504 -8.54 51.02 -3.88
C ALA A 504 -8.10 50.13 -5.06
N ALA A 505 -8.12 48.82 -4.92
CA ALA A 505 -7.63 47.89 -5.94
C ALA A 505 -8.69 47.50 -7.01
N GLY A 506 -9.93 47.98 -6.87
CA GLY A 506 -11.07 47.56 -7.71
C GLY A 506 -11.24 48.27 -9.05
N ARG A 507 -10.35 49.21 -9.47
CA ARG A 507 -10.49 49.97 -10.74
C ARG A 507 -9.25 49.91 -11.61
N GLY A 508 -8.87 48.79 -12.08
CA GLY A 508 -7.75 48.76 -13.04
C GLY A 508 -7.25 47.41 -13.44
N ALA A 509 -8.09 46.48 -13.89
CA ALA A 509 -7.66 45.36 -14.71
C ALA A 509 -8.82 44.87 -15.57
N ARG A 510 -8.93 45.43 -16.77
CA ARG A 510 -9.67 44.82 -17.87
C ARG A 510 -8.86 43.66 -18.38
N GLY A 511 -9.46 42.45 -18.44
CA GLY A 511 -9.08 41.39 -19.35
C GLY A 511 -8.33 40.21 -18.72
N GLY A 512 -9.03 39.30 -18.10
CA GLY A 512 -8.52 37.97 -17.72
C GLY A 512 -9.65 37.15 -17.16
N ARG A 513 -10.00 36.07 -17.82
CA ARG A 513 -11.14 35.17 -17.56
C ARG A 513 -11.33 34.85 -16.08
N GLY A 514 -12.53 35.15 -15.60
CA GLY A 514 -13.16 34.97 -14.32
C GLY A 514 -12.59 33.95 -13.34
N ALA A 515 -12.08 34.45 -12.21
CA ALA A 515 -12.17 33.71 -10.97
C ALA A 515 -13.64 33.75 -10.53
N PRO A 516 -14.25 32.66 -10.07
CA PRO A 516 -15.60 32.69 -9.55
C PRO A 516 -15.61 33.53 -8.26
N PRO A 517 -16.68 34.32 -8.01
CA PRO A 517 -16.78 35.09 -6.79
C PRO A 517 -16.75 34.16 -5.57
N ALA A 518 -16.03 34.58 -4.53
CA ALA A 518 -16.06 33.97 -3.22
C ALA A 518 -17.46 34.11 -2.61
N GLY A 519 -18.36 33.21 -2.98
CA GLY A 519 -19.80 33.26 -2.65
C GLY A 519 -20.51 32.01 -3.18
N GLY A 520 -19.78 30.96 -3.49
CA GLY A 520 -20.30 29.64 -3.91
C GLY A 520 -20.63 28.79 -2.69
N GLY A 521 -21.78 29.03 -2.06
CA GLY A 521 -22.39 28.13 -1.11
C GLY A 521 -22.43 26.72 -1.69
N ALA A 522 -21.83 25.76 -1.00
CA ALA A 522 -21.99 24.37 -1.25
C ALA A 522 -23.49 24.03 -1.27
N ARG A 523 -24.07 23.84 -2.44
CA ARG A 523 -25.37 23.19 -2.59
C ARG A 523 -25.23 21.72 -2.18
N GLY A 524 -25.17 21.48 -0.86
CA GLY A 524 -25.39 20.19 -0.26
C GLY A 524 -26.87 19.86 -0.33
N ARG A 525 -27.22 18.74 -0.93
CA ARG A 525 -28.53 18.11 -0.90
C ARG A 525 -29.01 17.96 0.55
N GLY A 526 -30.14 18.58 0.84
CA GLY A 526 -31.19 18.14 1.74
C GLY A 526 -30.81 17.58 3.12
N GLY A 527 -30.61 18.46 4.11
CA GLY A 527 -30.80 18.18 5.52
C GLY A 527 -31.40 19.43 6.15
N ARG A 528 -32.65 19.36 6.57
CA ARG A 528 -33.30 20.39 7.40
C ARG A 528 -32.61 20.41 8.76
N GLY A 529 -31.68 21.34 8.97
CA GLY A 529 -31.07 21.66 10.25
C GLY A 529 -30.46 23.06 10.11
N GLY A 530 -30.86 24.03 10.91
CA GLY A 530 -30.40 25.42 10.88
C GLY A 530 -28.87 25.47 11.05
N GLY A 531 -28.15 25.71 9.94
CA GLY A 531 -26.68 25.86 9.98
C GLY A 531 -26.33 27.17 10.67
N THR A 532 -25.27 27.15 11.49
CA THR A 532 -24.66 28.33 12.11
C THR A 532 -24.30 29.37 11.05
N THR A 533 -24.72 30.59 11.26
CA THR A 533 -24.45 31.71 10.33
C THR A 533 -23.29 32.57 10.86
N PRO A 534 -22.64 33.37 10.00
CA PRO A 534 -21.67 34.38 10.46
C PRO A 534 -22.25 35.36 11.49
N GLN A 535 -23.56 35.67 11.41
CA GLN A 535 -24.24 36.51 12.38
C GLN A 535 -24.32 35.85 13.76
N ASP A 536 -24.52 34.52 13.84
CA ASP A 536 -24.51 33.78 15.10
C ASP A 536 -23.12 33.83 15.73
N VAL A 537 -22.07 33.74 14.92
CA VAL A 537 -20.68 33.86 15.36
C VAL A 537 -20.40 35.26 15.90
N ALA A 538 -20.77 36.31 15.15
CA ALA A 538 -20.58 37.70 15.58
C ALA A 538 -21.34 37.99 16.88
N LYS A 539 -22.55 37.45 17.00
CA LYS A 539 -23.36 37.57 18.23
C LYS A 539 -22.64 36.93 19.42
N LEU A 540 -22.18 35.69 19.28
CA LEU A 540 -21.44 34.97 20.35
C LEU A 540 -20.15 35.72 20.73
N LEU A 541 -19.37 36.16 19.76
CA LEU A 541 -18.14 36.92 20.03
C LEU A 541 -18.40 38.21 20.77
N ARG A 542 -19.44 39.00 20.39
CA ARG A 542 -19.84 40.19 21.10
C ARG A 542 -20.28 39.92 22.55
N GLU A 543 -21.03 38.84 22.75
CA GLU A 543 -21.44 38.38 24.08
C GLU A 543 -20.21 38.04 24.96
N LEU A 544 -19.29 37.26 24.44
CA LEU A 544 -18.06 36.87 25.16
C LEU A 544 -17.11 38.05 25.43
N MET A 545 -17.13 39.07 24.58
CA MET A 545 -16.34 40.30 24.74
C MET A 545 -17.06 41.36 25.60
N GLY A 546 -18.31 41.13 26.04
CA GLY A 546 -19.09 42.11 26.77
C GLY A 546 -19.52 43.34 25.94
N LEU A 547 -19.57 43.20 24.61
CA LEU A 547 -19.95 44.28 23.68
C LEU A 547 -21.47 44.31 23.46
N PRO A 548 -22.05 45.49 23.15
CA PRO A 548 -23.46 45.58 22.83
C PRO A 548 -23.81 44.75 21.58
N PRO A 549 -25.08 44.30 21.43
CA PRO A 549 -25.52 43.58 20.23
C PRO A 549 -25.26 44.43 18.97
N ALA A 550 -25.02 43.73 17.84
CA ALA A 550 -24.82 44.43 16.58
C ALA A 550 -26.02 45.28 16.19
N PRO A 551 -25.83 46.48 15.62
CA PRO A 551 -26.93 47.25 15.10
C PRO A 551 -27.69 46.45 14.04
N PRO A 552 -29.03 46.58 13.93
CA PRO A 552 -29.80 45.88 12.91
C PRO A 552 -29.24 46.19 11.51
N ALA A 553 -29.12 45.17 10.67
CA ALA A 553 -28.71 45.37 9.29
C ALA A 553 -29.59 46.43 8.61
N PRO A 554 -29.03 47.36 7.80
CA PRO A 554 -29.83 48.29 7.05
C PRO A 554 -30.84 47.52 6.20
N ALA A 555 -32.13 47.93 6.30
CA ALA A 555 -33.20 47.29 5.53
C ALA A 555 -32.80 47.29 4.04
N THR A 556 -32.79 46.16 3.42
CA THR A 556 -32.63 46.04 1.96
C THR A 556 -33.70 46.90 1.30
N PRO A 557 -33.37 47.85 0.40
CA PRO A 557 -34.40 48.58 -0.32
C PRO A 557 -35.28 47.56 -1.05
N GLU A 558 -36.60 47.63 -0.81
CA GLU A 558 -37.57 46.86 -1.58
C GLU A 558 -37.35 47.13 -3.06
N ALA A 559 -37.16 46.06 -3.83
CA ALA A 559 -37.10 46.15 -5.27
C ALA A 559 -38.40 46.80 -5.76
N PRO A 560 -38.35 47.79 -6.70
CA PRO A 560 -39.57 48.41 -7.24
C PRO A 560 -40.46 47.31 -7.83
N ALA A 561 -41.73 47.31 -7.46
CA ALA A 561 -42.74 46.40 -7.98
C ALA A 561 -42.74 46.46 -9.52
N GLU A 562 -42.43 45.34 -10.14
CA GLU A 562 -42.48 45.14 -11.60
C GLU A 562 -43.92 45.39 -12.06
N ALA A 563 -44.12 46.44 -12.86
CA ALA A 563 -45.40 46.75 -13.45
C ALA A 563 -45.88 45.62 -14.35
N ALA A 564 -47.07 45.11 -14.10
CA ALA A 564 -47.72 44.08 -14.90
C ALA A 564 -47.79 44.50 -16.39
N PRO A 565 -47.49 43.62 -17.35
CA PRO A 565 -47.65 43.91 -18.76
C PRO A 565 -49.14 44.06 -19.09
N ALA A 566 -49.48 45.19 -19.72
CA ALA A 566 -50.79 45.44 -20.28
C ALA A 566 -51.15 44.40 -21.35
N GLY A 567 -52.30 43.80 -21.23
CA GLY A 567 -52.78 42.83 -22.17
C GLY A 567 -53.05 43.47 -23.53
N ASP A 568 -52.57 42.89 -24.60
CA ASP A 568 -53.00 43.11 -25.97
C ASP A 568 -54.20 42.22 -26.27
N GLN A 569 -55.30 42.85 -26.47
CA GLN A 569 -56.44 42.32 -27.25
C GLN A 569 -56.21 42.64 -28.73
N GLN A 570 -55.93 41.64 -29.52
CA GLN A 570 -56.61 41.35 -30.78
C GLN A 570 -56.17 40.02 -31.38
#